data_f01974b9cb3035442dc56e3b78ef2309
#
_entry.id   f01974b9cb3035442dc56e3b78ef2309
#
_cell.length_a   1.000
_cell.length_b   1.000
_cell.length_c   1.000
_cell.angle_alpha   90.00
_cell.angle_beta   90.00
_cell.angle_gamma   90.00
#
_symmetry.space_group_name_H-M   'P 1'
#
loop_
_entity.id
_entity.type
_entity.pdbx_description
1 polymer ?
#
loop_
_entity_poly.entity_id
_entity_poly.type
_entity_poly.pdbx_seq_one_letter_code
_entity_poly.pdbx_strand_id
1 'polypeptide(L)'
;MRVIIIGCGRVGARTAAELDQRGDHVTVIDIDQRAFNRLPSTFAGVTVRGSGSDEDILRGAGADLADLLMALSEGDNRNALAAQLGKHIFGIPRVIAKINDPLRAEAYRTLGLETMCRTVILADALVVAATKGAEATNGAVEPPTAEPRHGMPPAGSRAAAKAQAATEEAAATEEAAATGDAAATGDAAATGDAAADDEAS
;
A
#
# COMPACT_ATOMS: atom_id res chain seq x y z
N MET A 1 8.25 -21.19 -1.80
CA MET A 1 8.03 -20.05 -0.87
C MET A 1 6.55 -19.94 -0.54
N ARG A 2 6.20 -19.28 0.59
CA ARG A 2 4.84 -18.83 0.88
C ARG A 2 4.72 -17.36 0.48
N VAL A 3 3.87 -17.07 -0.50
CA VAL A 3 3.78 -15.75 -1.11
C VAL A 3 2.37 -15.20 -0.93
N ILE A 4 2.28 -13.96 -0.45
CA ILE A 4 1.02 -13.20 -0.41
C ILE A 4 1.06 -12.13 -1.48
N ILE A 5 0.02 -12.10 -2.33
CA ILE A 5 -0.16 -11.06 -3.34
C ILE A 5 -1.43 -10.29 -3.05
N ILE A 6 -1.30 -8.99 -2.83
CA ILE A 6 -2.42 -8.08 -2.59
C ILE A 6 -2.76 -7.36 -3.91
N GLY A 7 -3.97 -7.59 -4.40
CA GLY A 7 -4.47 -7.09 -5.67
C GLY A 7 -4.39 -8.13 -6.80
N CYS A 8 -5.56 -8.63 -7.21
CA CYS A 8 -5.74 -9.58 -8.32
C CYS A 8 -6.05 -8.83 -9.64
N GLY A 9 -5.33 -7.74 -9.91
CA GLY A 9 -5.35 -7.06 -11.19
C GLY A 9 -4.55 -7.83 -12.25
N ARG A 10 -4.37 -7.24 -13.45
CA ARG A 10 -3.62 -7.87 -14.56
C ARG A 10 -2.21 -8.32 -14.16
N VAL A 11 -1.48 -7.48 -13.42
CA VAL A 11 -0.13 -7.81 -12.94
C VAL A 11 -0.19 -8.87 -11.85
N GLY A 12 -1.02 -8.65 -10.81
CA GLY A 12 -1.10 -9.57 -9.68
C GLY A 12 -1.54 -10.97 -10.07
N ALA A 13 -2.59 -11.10 -10.91
CA ALA A 13 -3.04 -12.40 -11.38
C ALA A 13 -1.99 -13.14 -12.21
N ARG A 14 -1.27 -12.43 -13.10
CA ARG A 14 -0.19 -13.03 -13.88
C ARG A 14 0.96 -13.49 -12.99
N THR A 15 1.41 -12.62 -12.06
CA THR A 15 2.47 -12.96 -11.11
C THR A 15 2.08 -14.16 -10.24
N ALA A 16 0.82 -14.19 -9.76
CA ALA A 16 0.31 -15.31 -8.97
C ALA A 16 0.37 -16.62 -9.74
N ALA A 17 -0.10 -16.62 -10.99
CA ALA A 17 -0.11 -17.82 -11.83
C ALA A 17 1.31 -18.33 -12.14
N GLU A 18 2.25 -17.44 -12.41
CA GLU A 18 3.64 -17.81 -12.69
C GLU A 18 4.35 -18.38 -11.46
N LEU A 19 4.11 -17.82 -10.26
CA LEU A 19 4.68 -18.34 -9.01
C LEU A 19 4.05 -19.69 -8.61
N ASP A 20 2.75 -19.83 -8.76
CA ASP A 20 2.04 -21.11 -8.51
C ASP A 20 2.57 -22.23 -9.42
N GLN A 21 2.78 -21.94 -10.72
CA GLN A 21 3.38 -22.88 -11.67
C GLN A 21 4.83 -23.29 -11.32
N ARG A 22 5.55 -22.48 -10.56
CA ARG A 22 6.88 -22.81 -10.02
C ARG A 22 6.83 -23.66 -8.76
N GLY A 23 5.63 -23.95 -8.25
CA GLY A 23 5.42 -24.70 -7.02
C GLY A 23 5.47 -23.87 -5.74
N ASP A 24 5.34 -22.54 -5.84
CA ASP A 24 5.20 -21.66 -4.68
C ASP A 24 3.77 -21.74 -4.12
N HIS A 25 3.61 -21.61 -2.80
CA HIS A 25 2.30 -21.53 -2.16
C HIS A 25 1.82 -20.07 -2.22
N VAL A 26 0.90 -19.77 -3.11
CA VAL A 26 0.43 -18.40 -3.37
C VAL A 26 -0.93 -18.16 -2.76
N THR A 27 -1.04 -17.10 -1.95
CA THR A 27 -2.32 -16.55 -1.49
C THR A 27 -2.55 -15.19 -2.15
N VAL A 28 -3.70 -15.02 -2.81
CA VAL A 28 -4.07 -13.77 -3.48
C VAL A 28 -5.22 -13.09 -2.73
N ILE A 29 -5.03 -11.83 -2.35
CA ILE A 29 -6.02 -11.01 -1.64
C ILE A 29 -6.56 -9.93 -2.58
N ASP A 30 -7.88 -9.80 -2.69
CA ASP A 30 -8.53 -8.69 -3.39
C ASP A 30 -9.88 -8.36 -2.74
N ILE A 31 -10.27 -7.09 -2.78
CA ILE A 31 -11.58 -6.63 -2.29
C ILE A 31 -12.72 -7.03 -3.22
N ASP A 32 -12.44 -7.13 -4.52
CA ASP A 32 -13.43 -7.52 -5.53
C ASP A 32 -13.33 -9.01 -5.86
N GLN A 33 -14.36 -9.77 -5.46
CA GLN A 33 -14.48 -11.20 -5.77
C GLN A 33 -14.31 -11.51 -7.27
N ARG A 34 -14.75 -10.62 -8.15
CA ARG A 34 -14.65 -10.80 -9.60
C ARG A 34 -13.21 -10.67 -10.12
N ALA A 35 -12.33 -10.04 -9.34
CA ALA A 35 -10.92 -9.91 -9.71
C ALA A 35 -10.27 -11.30 -9.88
N PHE A 36 -10.68 -12.27 -9.08
CA PHE A 36 -10.14 -13.64 -9.12
C PHE A 36 -10.45 -14.40 -10.41
N ASN A 37 -11.43 -13.96 -11.21
CA ASN A 37 -11.69 -14.52 -12.53
C ASN A 37 -10.54 -14.32 -13.53
N ARG A 38 -9.52 -13.52 -13.18
CA ARG A 38 -8.30 -13.34 -13.98
C ARG A 38 -7.27 -14.44 -13.75
N LEU A 39 -7.43 -15.20 -12.68
CA LEU A 39 -6.56 -16.36 -12.42
C LEU A 39 -6.93 -17.50 -13.38
N PRO A 40 -5.96 -18.23 -13.91
CA PRO A 40 -6.25 -19.38 -14.76
C PRO A 40 -6.95 -20.48 -13.96
N SER A 41 -7.70 -21.33 -14.64
CA SER A 41 -8.38 -22.48 -14.01
C SER A 41 -7.41 -23.50 -13.39
N THR A 42 -6.15 -23.46 -13.77
CA THR A 42 -5.06 -24.28 -13.24
C THR A 42 -4.42 -23.72 -11.97
N PHE A 43 -4.82 -22.51 -11.53
CA PHE A 43 -4.28 -21.92 -10.32
C PHE A 43 -4.69 -22.73 -9.09
N ALA A 44 -3.70 -23.28 -8.37
CA ALA A 44 -3.90 -24.12 -7.20
C ALA A 44 -3.77 -23.35 -5.87
N GLY A 45 -3.40 -22.07 -5.92
CA GLY A 45 -3.24 -21.23 -4.74
C GLY A 45 -4.57 -20.84 -4.08
N VAL A 46 -4.48 -20.07 -3.01
CA VAL A 46 -5.63 -19.61 -2.21
C VAL A 46 -6.07 -18.22 -2.61
N THR A 47 -7.37 -17.96 -2.64
CA THR A 47 -7.93 -16.62 -2.83
C THR A 47 -8.67 -16.16 -1.58
N VAL A 48 -8.39 -14.93 -1.14
CA VAL A 48 -8.99 -14.32 0.05
C VAL A 48 -9.65 -13.01 -0.35
N ARG A 49 -10.95 -12.89 -0.10
CA ARG A 49 -11.66 -11.63 -0.31
C ARG A 49 -11.46 -10.72 0.89
N GLY A 50 -10.86 -9.55 0.69
CA GLY A 50 -10.67 -8.59 1.76
C GLY A 50 -9.70 -7.47 1.37
N SER A 51 -9.46 -6.56 2.30
CA SER A 51 -8.49 -5.49 2.14
C SER A 51 -7.11 -5.97 2.58
N GLY A 52 -6.10 -5.82 1.71
CA GLY A 52 -4.71 -6.08 2.10
C GLY A 52 -4.09 -5.03 3.04
N SER A 53 -4.87 -4.01 3.41
CA SER A 53 -4.50 -3.04 4.46
C SER A 53 -5.17 -3.35 5.80
N ASP A 54 -5.84 -4.50 5.91
CA ASP A 54 -6.49 -4.99 7.10
C ASP A 54 -5.63 -6.11 7.72
N GLU A 55 -5.27 -5.94 9.00
CA GLU A 55 -4.38 -6.85 9.70
C GLU A 55 -5.01 -8.23 9.89
N ASP A 56 -6.32 -8.30 10.18
CA ASP A 56 -7.02 -9.57 10.39
C ASP A 56 -7.11 -10.36 9.07
N ILE A 57 -7.32 -9.67 7.95
CA ILE A 57 -7.32 -10.29 6.62
C ILE A 57 -5.92 -10.82 6.28
N LEU A 58 -4.88 -10.05 6.55
CA LEU A 58 -3.48 -10.48 6.33
C LEU A 58 -3.14 -11.70 7.20
N ARG A 59 -3.52 -11.68 8.48
CA ARG A 59 -3.31 -12.79 9.40
C ARG A 59 -4.05 -14.04 8.94
N GLY A 60 -5.31 -13.91 8.57
CA GLY A 60 -6.12 -15.00 8.00
C GLY A 60 -5.57 -15.54 6.68
N ALA A 61 -4.86 -14.73 5.91
CA ALA A 61 -4.18 -15.11 4.69
C ALA A 61 -2.80 -15.79 4.92
N GLY A 62 -2.36 -15.91 6.16
CA GLY A 62 -1.12 -16.58 6.55
C GLY A 62 0.10 -15.66 6.58
N ALA A 63 -0.06 -14.37 6.83
CA ALA A 63 1.03 -13.38 6.85
C ALA A 63 2.11 -13.71 7.88
N ASP A 64 1.75 -14.30 9.02
CA ASP A 64 2.69 -14.71 10.07
C ASP A 64 3.72 -15.76 9.59
N LEU A 65 3.47 -16.43 8.47
CA LEU A 65 4.31 -17.50 7.92
C LEU A 65 4.79 -17.20 6.50
N ALA A 66 4.52 -16.00 5.98
CA ALA A 66 4.86 -15.65 4.61
C ALA A 66 6.35 -15.34 4.46
N ASP A 67 6.95 -15.78 3.36
CA ASP A 67 8.32 -15.47 2.96
C ASP A 67 8.38 -14.16 2.17
N LEU A 68 7.31 -13.84 1.43
CA LEU A 68 7.20 -12.71 0.53
C LEU A 68 5.80 -12.13 0.53
N LEU A 69 5.68 -10.81 0.59
CA LEU A 69 4.46 -10.07 0.35
C LEU A 69 4.65 -9.10 -0.81
N MET A 70 3.72 -9.11 -1.77
CA MET A 70 3.69 -8.16 -2.88
C MET A 70 2.40 -7.35 -2.83
N ALA A 71 2.50 -6.05 -2.61
CA ALA A 71 1.37 -5.12 -2.64
C ALA A 71 1.22 -4.51 -4.05
N LEU A 72 0.30 -5.06 -4.84
CA LEU A 72 0.11 -4.78 -6.28
C LEU A 72 -1.27 -4.17 -6.59
N SER A 73 -2.03 -3.73 -5.59
CA SER A 73 -3.36 -3.14 -5.76
C SER A 73 -3.29 -1.79 -6.48
N GLU A 74 -4.44 -1.20 -6.74
CA GLU A 74 -4.51 0.19 -7.19
C GLU A 74 -4.32 1.15 -6.01
N GLY A 75 -3.53 2.19 -6.21
CA GLY A 75 -3.26 3.24 -5.22
C GLY A 75 -2.00 3.02 -4.40
N ASP A 76 -1.09 3.97 -4.54
CA ASP A 76 0.24 3.92 -3.94
C ASP A 76 0.18 3.88 -2.41
N ASN A 77 -0.72 4.65 -1.78
CA ASN A 77 -0.88 4.69 -0.33
C ASN A 77 -1.33 3.34 0.24
N ARG A 78 -2.27 2.65 -0.42
CA ARG A 78 -2.73 1.31 0.00
C ARG A 78 -1.61 0.29 -0.09
N ASN A 79 -0.84 0.33 -1.16
CA ASN A 79 0.30 -0.57 -1.34
C ASN A 79 1.40 -0.28 -0.32
N ALA A 80 1.68 1.00 -0.03
CA ALA A 80 2.64 1.38 0.99
C ALA A 80 2.21 0.92 2.39
N LEU A 81 0.93 1.14 2.76
CA LEU A 81 0.39 0.69 4.05
C LEU A 81 0.46 -0.84 4.18
N ALA A 82 -0.01 -1.57 3.18
CA ALA A 82 0.06 -3.03 3.17
C ALA A 82 1.50 -3.56 3.30
N ALA A 83 2.44 -2.90 2.63
CA ALA A 83 3.86 -3.23 2.73
C ALA A 83 4.42 -2.94 4.13
N GLN A 84 4.04 -1.84 4.75
CA GLN A 84 4.44 -1.51 6.12
C GLN A 84 3.87 -2.52 7.13
N LEU A 85 2.60 -2.90 7.01
CA LEU A 85 2.02 -3.95 7.83
C LEU A 85 2.78 -5.27 7.68
N GLY A 86 3.03 -5.70 6.44
CA GLY A 86 3.81 -6.91 6.17
C GLY A 86 5.19 -6.88 6.80
N LYS A 87 5.90 -5.75 6.68
CA LYS A 87 7.25 -5.61 7.18
C LYS A 87 7.35 -5.44 8.70
N HIS A 88 6.53 -4.56 9.28
CA HIS A 88 6.69 -4.12 10.66
C HIS A 88 5.80 -4.86 11.66
N ILE A 89 4.63 -5.33 11.23
CA ILE A 89 3.71 -6.08 12.10
C ILE A 89 3.94 -7.58 11.95
N PHE A 90 4.01 -8.09 10.72
CA PHE A 90 4.17 -9.53 10.46
C PHE A 90 5.63 -9.97 10.34
N GLY A 91 6.59 -9.04 10.25
CA GLY A 91 8.01 -9.38 10.14
C GLY A 91 8.36 -10.18 8.87
N ILE A 92 7.58 -10.02 7.79
CA ILE A 92 7.81 -10.75 6.55
C ILE A 92 9.18 -10.37 5.98
N PRO A 93 10.06 -11.36 5.70
CA PRO A 93 11.45 -11.10 5.33
C PRO A 93 11.61 -10.23 4.10
N ARG A 94 10.71 -10.39 3.12
CA ARG A 94 10.73 -9.60 1.89
C ARG A 94 9.35 -9.04 1.58
N VAL A 95 9.30 -7.73 1.36
CA VAL A 95 8.05 -7.02 1.04
C VAL A 95 8.28 -6.08 -0.12
N ILE A 96 7.47 -6.22 -1.18
CA ILE A 96 7.55 -5.42 -2.40
C ILE A 96 6.26 -4.61 -2.56
N ALA A 97 6.37 -3.29 -2.72
CA ALA A 97 5.25 -2.42 -2.99
C ALA A 97 5.29 -1.84 -4.42
N LYS A 98 4.22 -2.01 -5.17
CA LYS A 98 4.03 -1.28 -6.43
C LYS A 98 3.65 0.16 -6.11
N ILE A 99 4.51 1.10 -6.49
CA ILE A 99 4.30 2.54 -6.35
C ILE A 99 4.40 3.18 -7.73
N ASN A 100 3.33 3.79 -8.21
CA ASN A 100 3.28 4.32 -9.57
C ASN A 100 3.95 5.68 -9.72
N ASP A 101 3.95 6.50 -8.67
CA ASP A 101 4.62 7.80 -8.63
C ASP A 101 6.12 7.61 -8.35
N PRO A 102 7.03 8.06 -9.27
CA PRO A 102 8.46 7.89 -9.10
C PRO A 102 9.03 8.58 -7.85
N LEU A 103 8.52 9.76 -7.50
CA LEU A 103 8.99 10.51 -6.32
C LEU A 103 8.58 9.81 -5.03
N ARG A 104 7.36 9.28 -4.97
CA ARG A 104 6.89 8.47 -3.84
C ARG A 104 7.64 7.15 -3.74
N ALA A 105 7.90 6.49 -4.86
CA ALA A 105 8.68 5.26 -4.87
C ALA A 105 10.06 5.47 -4.25
N GLU A 106 10.72 6.59 -4.56
CA GLU A 106 12.01 6.95 -3.96
C GLU A 106 11.87 7.25 -2.47
N ALA A 107 10.88 8.05 -2.07
CA ALA A 107 10.63 8.35 -0.66
C ALA A 107 10.41 7.07 0.16
N TYR A 108 9.60 6.12 -0.32
CA TYR A 108 9.38 4.86 0.38
C TYR A 108 10.61 3.96 0.42
N ARG A 109 11.52 4.04 -0.58
CA ARG A 109 12.82 3.35 -0.51
C ARG A 109 13.70 3.88 0.60
N THR A 110 13.75 5.19 0.79
CA THR A 110 14.50 5.79 1.91
C THR A 110 13.96 5.37 3.27
N LEU A 111 12.65 5.02 3.35
CA LEU A 111 12.00 4.43 4.53
C LEU A 111 12.18 2.90 4.61
N GLY A 112 12.99 2.33 3.74
CA GLY A 112 13.37 0.93 3.78
C GLY A 112 12.37 -0.05 3.16
N LEU A 113 11.41 0.40 2.33
CA LEU A 113 10.53 -0.48 1.56
C LEU A 113 11.16 -0.79 0.18
N GLU A 114 11.07 -2.05 -0.25
CA GLU A 114 11.38 -2.41 -1.63
C GLU A 114 10.21 -1.94 -2.53
N THR A 115 10.48 -1.00 -3.44
CA THR A 115 9.43 -0.45 -4.31
C THR A 115 9.68 -0.77 -5.78
N MET A 116 8.60 -1.09 -6.49
CA MET A 116 8.58 -1.24 -7.95
C MET A 116 7.74 -0.13 -8.57
N CYS A 117 8.38 0.78 -9.30
CA CYS A 117 7.68 1.87 -9.99
C CYS A 117 7.35 1.45 -11.42
N ARG A 118 6.07 1.13 -11.65
CA ARG A 118 5.59 0.75 -12.99
C ARG A 118 5.85 1.84 -14.04
N THR A 119 5.73 3.10 -13.66
CA THR A 119 5.96 4.24 -14.57
C THR A 119 7.40 4.25 -15.08
N VAL A 120 8.38 4.09 -14.21
CA VAL A 120 9.79 4.06 -14.58
C VAL A 120 10.11 2.81 -15.41
N ILE A 121 9.69 1.64 -14.94
CA ILE A 121 9.94 0.36 -15.64
C ILE A 121 9.38 0.39 -17.05
N LEU A 122 8.14 0.87 -17.22
CA LEU A 122 7.52 0.92 -18.53
C LEU A 122 8.16 1.97 -19.44
N ALA A 123 8.48 3.16 -18.91
CA ALA A 123 9.15 4.21 -19.66
C ALA A 123 10.54 3.75 -20.16
N ASP A 124 11.33 3.14 -19.29
CA ASP A 124 12.66 2.61 -19.66
C ASP A 124 12.53 1.50 -20.71
N ALA A 125 11.57 0.59 -20.57
CA ALA A 125 11.31 -0.45 -21.57
C ALA A 125 10.90 0.13 -22.93
N LEU A 126 10.07 1.18 -22.95
CA LEU A 126 9.66 1.86 -24.19
C LEU A 126 10.83 2.57 -24.87
N VAL A 127 11.71 3.22 -24.10
CA VAL A 127 12.93 3.84 -24.63
C VAL A 127 13.83 2.77 -25.26
N VAL A 128 14.03 1.63 -24.60
CA VAL A 128 14.81 0.52 -25.17
C VAL A 128 14.18 -0.01 -26.45
N ALA A 129 12.86 -0.20 -26.48
CA ALA A 129 12.16 -0.65 -27.67
C ALA A 129 12.29 0.33 -28.85
N ALA A 130 12.20 1.64 -28.57
CA ALA A 130 12.34 2.68 -29.59
C ALA A 130 13.74 2.80 -30.16
N THR A 131 14.78 2.49 -29.36
CA THR A 131 16.18 2.68 -29.77
C THR A 131 16.85 1.43 -30.34
N LYS A 132 16.41 0.21 -29.95
CA LYS A 132 17.04 -1.06 -30.34
C LYS A 132 16.27 -1.88 -31.39
N GLY A 133 15.11 -1.40 -31.87
CA GLY A 133 14.25 -2.13 -32.81
C GLY A 133 13.43 -3.24 -32.15
N ALA A 134 12.51 -3.86 -32.92
CA ALA A 134 11.47 -4.77 -32.41
C ALA A 134 11.96 -6.10 -31.79
N GLU A 135 13.22 -6.47 -31.96
CA GLU A 135 13.77 -7.74 -31.45
C GLU A 135 14.02 -7.74 -29.94
N ALA A 136 14.10 -6.56 -29.29
CA ALA A 136 14.42 -6.43 -27.86
C ALA A 136 13.20 -6.52 -26.91
N THR A 137 11.99 -6.55 -27.43
CA THR A 137 10.77 -6.42 -26.59
C THR A 137 10.23 -7.71 -26.01
N ASN A 138 10.73 -8.88 -26.43
CA ASN A 138 10.30 -10.20 -25.94
C ASN A 138 11.26 -10.87 -24.93
N GLY A 139 12.37 -10.22 -24.58
CA GLY A 139 13.29 -10.69 -23.55
C GLY A 139 12.92 -10.16 -22.16
N ALA A 140 13.11 -10.98 -21.15
CA ALA A 140 12.94 -10.59 -19.75
C ALA A 140 13.70 -9.30 -19.45
N VAL A 141 12.98 -8.27 -19.06
CA VAL A 141 13.59 -7.02 -18.56
C VAL A 141 14.18 -7.35 -17.19
N GLU A 142 15.49 -7.50 -17.10
CA GLU A 142 16.17 -7.52 -15.81
C GLU A 142 15.88 -6.19 -15.10
N PRO A 143 15.55 -6.22 -13.80
CA PRO A 143 15.35 -4.99 -13.06
C PRO A 143 16.64 -4.16 -13.13
N PRO A 144 16.55 -2.86 -13.43
CA PRO A 144 17.73 -2.01 -13.48
C PRO A 144 18.47 -2.08 -12.15
N THR A 145 19.72 -2.52 -12.17
CA THR A 145 20.65 -2.35 -11.06
C THR A 145 20.74 -0.86 -10.79
N ALA A 146 20.38 -0.46 -9.56
CA ALA A 146 20.33 0.94 -9.14
C ALA A 146 21.75 1.53 -9.10
N GLU A 147 22.26 1.95 -10.26
CA GLU A 147 23.35 2.91 -10.28
C GLU A 147 22.77 4.33 -10.16
N PRO A 148 23.31 5.18 -9.29
CA PRO A 148 22.85 6.55 -9.14
C PRO A 148 23.06 7.31 -10.45
N ARG A 149 21.98 7.70 -11.11
CA ARG A 149 22.07 8.56 -12.30
C ARG A 149 22.69 9.89 -11.90
N HIS A 150 23.82 10.25 -12.52
CA HIS A 150 24.43 11.57 -12.40
C HIS A 150 23.39 12.64 -12.78
N GLY A 151 23.00 13.46 -11.81
CA GLY A 151 22.12 14.60 -12.02
C GLY A 151 20.98 14.79 -11.02
N MET A 152 20.72 13.85 -10.09
CA MET A 152 19.81 14.12 -8.98
C MET A 152 20.60 14.77 -7.82
N PRO A 153 20.08 15.85 -7.23
CA PRO A 153 20.72 16.46 -6.07
C PRO A 153 20.77 15.48 -4.90
N PRO A 154 21.83 15.50 -4.07
CA PRO A 154 22.02 14.56 -2.96
C PRO A 154 20.84 14.63 -1.98
N ALA A 155 20.54 13.48 -1.34
CA ALA A 155 19.58 13.39 -0.25
C ALA A 155 19.92 14.42 0.84
N GLY A 156 19.10 15.47 0.96
CA GLY A 156 19.32 16.68 1.74
C GLY A 156 18.85 17.96 1.05
N SER A 157 18.39 17.87 -0.20
CA SER A 157 17.91 19.02 -0.95
C SER A 157 16.48 19.41 -0.57
N ARG A 158 16.09 20.62 -0.96
CA ARG A 158 14.79 21.30 -0.70
C ARG A 158 13.53 20.42 -0.74
N ALA A 159 13.56 19.26 -1.39
CA ALA A 159 12.42 18.34 -1.45
C ALA A 159 12.23 17.54 -0.14
N ALA A 160 13.31 17.14 0.53
CA ALA A 160 13.24 16.49 1.84
C ALA A 160 12.77 17.48 2.92
N ALA A 161 13.26 18.73 2.87
CA ALA A 161 12.82 19.81 3.76
C ALA A 161 11.33 20.15 3.56
N LYS A 162 10.83 20.11 2.31
CA LYS A 162 9.42 20.36 2.02
C LYS A 162 8.51 19.21 2.47
N ALA A 163 8.99 17.96 2.41
CA ALA A 163 8.26 16.80 2.92
C ALA A 163 8.18 16.80 4.46
N GLN A 164 9.26 17.19 5.13
CA GLN A 164 9.26 17.35 6.59
C GLN A 164 8.38 18.50 7.05
N ALA A 165 8.42 19.65 6.38
CA ALA A 165 7.55 20.79 6.70
C ALA A 165 6.06 20.47 6.51
N ALA A 166 5.69 19.69 5.49
CA ALA A 166 4.32 19.25 5.28
C ALA A 166 3.83 18.25 6.35
N THR A 167 4.74 17.46 6.92
CA THR A 167 4.42 16.53 7.99
C THR A 167 4.26 17.25 9.35
N GLU A 168 5.08 18.29 9.60
CA GLU A 168 4.96 19.15 10.78
C GLU A 168 3.69 20.01 10.74
N GLU A 169 3.32 20.55 9.57
CA GLU A 169 2.09 21.33 9.40
C GLU A 169 0.83 20.47 9.57
N ALA A 170 0.85 19.20 9.13
CA ALA A 170 -0.23 18.26 9.36
C ALA A 170 -0.36 17.87 10.84
N ALA A 171 0.75 17.68 11.55
CA ALA A 171 0.77 17.38 12.98
C ALA A 171 0.28 18.57 13.83
N ALA A 172 0.66 19.79 13.45
CA ALA A 172 0.21 21.00 14.15
C ALA A 172 -1.29 21.28 13.97
N THR A 173 -1.87 20.93 12.83
CA THR A 173 -3.32 21.05 12.59
C THR A 173 -4.12 20.00 13.37
N GLU A 174 -3.57 18.81 13.59
CA GLU A 174 -4.22 17.76 14.38
C GLU A 174 -4.17 18.08 15.88
N GLU A 175 -3.10 18.68 16.38
CA GLU A 175 -2.98 19.13 17.76
C GLU A 175 -3.88 20.34 18.08
N ALA A 176 -4.08 21.25 17.12
CA ALA A 176 -5.00 22.38 17.25
C ALA A 176 -6.48 21.94 17.24
N ALA A 177 -6.82 20.87 16.53
CA ALA A 177 -8.16 20.28 16.55
C ALA A 177 -8.48 19.55 17.87
N ALA A 178 -7.47 18.92 18.49
CA ALA A 178 -7.63 18.21 19.75
C ALA A 178 -7.79 19.15 20.96
N THR A 179 -7.29 20.39 20.89
CA THR A 179 -7.41 21.38 21.97
C THR A 179 -8.67 22.26 21.87
N GLY A 180 -9.37 22.25 20.71
CA GLY A 180 -10.59 23.02 20.50
C GLY A 180 -11.88 22.45 21.10
N ASP A 181 -11.91 21.17 21.43
CA ASP A 181 -13.13 20.49 21.91
C ASP A 181 -13.27 20.39 23.44
N ALA A 182 -12.35 20.99 24.21
CA ALA A 182 -12.37 20.97 25.67
C ALA A 182 -12.97 22.24 26.33
N ALA A 183 -13.45 23.21 25.55
CA ALA A 183 -13.92 24.49 26.08
C ALA A 183 -15.45 24.74 26.00
N ALA A 184 -16.25 23.73 25.65
CA ALA A 184 -17.69 23.90 25.45
C ALA A 184 -18.59 23.05 26.40
N THR A 185 -18.13 22.71 27.60
CA THR A 185 -18.99 22.10 28.64
C THR A 185 -18.76 22.79 29.96
N GLY A 186 -19.41 23.93 30.13
CA GLY A 186 -19.51 24.61 31.42
C GLY A 186 -20.50 25.75 31.32
N ASP A 187 -21.64 25.51 31.88
CA ASP A 187 -22.58 26.44 32.46
C ASP A 187 -24.00 26.33 31.90
N ALA A 188 -24.85 25.63 32.66
CA ALA A 188 -26.25 25.94 32.88
C ALA A 188 -26.81 25.02 33.97
N ALA A 189 -26.50 25.37 35.22
CA ALA A 189 -27.32 24.95 36.37
C ALA A 189 -27.97 26.22 36.92
N ALA A 190 -29.24 26.10 37.21
CA ALA A 190 -30.04 26.83 38.19
C ALA A 190 -31.27 27.53 37.63
N THR A 191 -32.28 27.27 38.39
CA THR A 191 -33.58 27.92 38.67
C THR A 191 -34.71 27.39 37.79
N GLY A 192 -35.78 26.89 38.35
CA GLY A 192 -36.50 27.02 39.59
C GLY A 192 -37.90 26.54 39.35
N ASP A 193 -38.36 25.73 40.23
CA ASP A 193 -39.54 25.91 41.06
C ASP A 193 -40.95 25.95 40.43
N ALA A 194 -41.77 25.20 41.06
CA ALA A 194 -43.18 25.40 41.40
C ALA A 194 -44.30 24.82 40.50
N ALA A 195 -44.92 23.87 41.16
CA ALA A 195 -46.37 23.77 41.41
C ALA A 195 -47.28 23.14 40.37
N ALA A 196 -47.80 22.03 40.78
CA ALA A 196 -49.17 21.82 41.29
C ALA A 196 -50.18 21.31 40.25
N ASP A 197 -50.72 20.16 40.67
CA ASP A 197 -52.15 19.77 40.63
C ASP A 197 -52.84 19.66 39.26
N ASP A 198 -53.41 18.59 38.87
CA ASP A 198 -54.73 18.11 39.30
C ASP A 198 -55.27 17.07 38.32
N GLU A 199 -55.86 16.04 38.85
CA GLU A 199 -57.04 15.25 38.49
C GLU A 199 -57.28 14.71 37.04
N ALA A 200 -57.52 13.44 37.11
CA ALA A 200 -58.71 12.69 36.69
C ALA A 200 -59.00 12.48 35.19
N SER A 201 -59.01 11.30 34.78
CA SER A 201 -60.03 10.38 34.30
C SER A 201 -59.45 9.18 33.59
#